data_9aafaf5f3ff99b2768c4fa766635aacf
#
_entry.id   9aafaf5f3ff99b2768c4fa766635aacf
#
_cell.length_a   1.000
_cell.length_b   1.000
_cell.length_c   1.000
_cell.angle_alpha   90.00
_cell.angle_beta   90.00
_cell.angle_gamma   90.00
#
_symmetry.space_group_name_H-M   'P 1'
#
loop_
_entity.id
_entity.type
_entity.pdbx_description
1 polymer ?
#
loop_
_entity_poly.entity_id
_entity_poly.type
_entity_poly.pdbx_seq_one_letter_code
_entity_poly.pdbx_strand_id
1 'polypeptide(L)'
;MTHYLFIIVGAVLVNNVVLVKILGLCPFMGVSRKLETAFGMGAATTFVLTVATGASYVIDHYLLLPFGLEYLRTLSFIVTIAAIVQLTEMVIQKSSPLLHQVLGIYLPLITTNCAVLGVPLLNIANKHDFVESLLFGAGSALGFSLVLVLFAGIRERVEGADVPIYFRGTAIAMVTAGLMSLAFMGFAGLDRYQ
;
A
#
# COMPACT_ATOMS: atom_id res chain seq x y z
N MET A 1 15.41 -19.52 5.33
CA MET A 1 15.80 -18.12 5.09
C MET A 1 15.54 -17.69 3.65
N THR A 2 15.89 -18.48 2.65
CA THR A 2 15.63 -18.17 1.22
C THR A 2 14.14 -17.97 0.92
N HIS A 3 13.24 -18.77 1.49
CA HIS A 3 11.79 -18.66 1.29
C HIS A 3 11.22 -17.29 1.70
N TYR A 4 11.62 -16.77 2.87
CA TYR A 4 11.17 -15.45 3.35
C TYR A 4 11.70 -14.30 2.49
N LEU A 5 12.92 -14.42 1.99
CA LEU A 5 13.49 -13.44 1.06
C LEU A 5 12.70 -13.39 -0.25
N PHE A 6 12.30 -14.54 -0.78
CA PHE A 6 11.48 -14.64 -1.99
C PHE A 6 10.10 -14.03 -1.79
N ILE A 7 9.47 -14.21 -0.62
CA ILE A 7 8.17 -13.58 -0.30
C ILE A 7 8.31 -12.06 -0.34
N ILE A 8 9.36 -11.50 0.28
CA ILE A 8 9.57 -10.04 0.31
C ILE A 8 9.86 -9.51 -1.10
N VAL A 9 10.81 -10.11 -1.82
CA VAL A 9 11.17 -9.67 -3.18
C VAL A 9 9.99 -9.84 -4.14
N GLY A 10 9.27 -10.96 -4.03
CA GLY A 10 8.05 -11.21 -4.78
C GLY A 10 6.96 -10.17 -4.52
N ALA A 11 6.74 -9.80 -3.25
CA ALA A 11 5.74 -8.79 -2.87
C ALA A 11 6.13 -7.37 -3.31
N VAL A 12 7.43 -7.04 -3.29
CA VAL A 12 7.94 -5.70 -3.67
C VAL A 12 7.93 -5.50 -5.18
N LEU A 13 8.44 -6.47 -5.95
CA LEU A 13 8.70 -6.30 -7.39
C LEU A 13 7.69 -7.02 -8.27
N VAL A 14 7.42 -8.30 -8.03
CA VAL A 14 6.62 -9.15 -8.92
C VAL A 14 5.12 -8.96 -8.70
N ASN A 15 4.68 -9.10 -7.46
CA ASN A 15 3.28 -8.94 -7.05
C ASN A 15 3.04 -7.56 -6.39
N ASN A 16 3.59 -6.51 -7.00
CA ASN A 16 3.38 -5.16 -6.47
C ASN A 16 1.90 -4.81 -6.45
N VAL A 17 1.41 -4.53 -5.24
CA VAL A 17 -0.03 -4.31 -4.96
C VAL A 17 -0.59 -3.13 -5.75
N VAL A 18 0.23 -2.10 -6.01
CA VAL A 18 -0.20 -0.90 -6.74
C VAL A 18 -0.29 -1.16 -8.24
N LEU A 19 0.76 -1.72 -8.84
CA LEU A 19 0.90 -1.81 -10.29
C LEU A 19 0.25 -3.05 -10.90
N VAL A 20 0.25 -4.18 -10.15
CA VAL A 20 -0.32 -5.45 -10.63
C VAL A 20 -1.77 -5.62 -10.19
N LYS A 21 -2.10 -5.24 -8.95
CA LYS A 21 -3.47 -5.37 -8.40
C LYS A 21 -4.29 -4.09 -8.52
N ILE A 22 -3.65 -2.98 -8.92
CA ILE A 22 -4.27 -1.64 -9.07
C ILE A 22 -4.92 -1.17 -7.75
N LEU A 23 -4.30 -1.54 -6.62
CA LEU A 23 -4.76 -1.17 -5.28
C LEU A 23 -3.98 0.05 -4.76
N GLY A 24 -4.66 0.98 -4.11
CA GLY A 24 -4.02 2.17 -3.54
C GLY A 24 -3.82 3.32 -4.50
N LEU A 25 -4.62 3.42 -5.57
CA LEU A 25 -4.56 4.53 -6.53
C LEU A 25 -4.94 5.88 -5.91
N CYS A 26 -5.80 5.90 -4.88
CA CYS A 26 -6.25 7.15 -4.25
C CYS A 26 -5.08 7.95 -3.65
N PRO A 27 -4.24 7.39 -2.76
CA PRO A 27 -3.05 8.09 -2.28
C PRO A 27 -1.99 8.24 -3.38
N PHE A 28 -1.89 7.28 -4.30
CA PHE A 28 -0.97 7.32 -5.41
C PHE A 28 -1.16 8.56 -6.30
N MET A 29 -2.39 8.89 -6.65
CA MET A 29 -2.71 10.07 -7.45
C MET A 29 -2.72 11.37 -6.63
N GLY A 30 -3.15 11.31 -5.36
CA GLY A 30 -3.33 12.49 -4.50
C GLY A 30 -2.03 13.06 -3.94
N VAL A 31 -1.11 12.19 -3.51
CA VAL A 31 0.08 12.57 -2.73
C VAL A 31 1.36 12.66 -3.57
N SER A 32 1.34 12.15 -4.80
CA SER A 32 2.53 12.07 -5.67
C SER A 32 2.96 13.39 -6.33
N ARG A 33 2.41 14.54 -5.91
CA ARG A 33 2.78 15.85 -6.47
C ARG A 33 4.13 16.37 -5.98
N LYS A 34 4.54 15.99 -4.77
CA LYS A 34 5.82 16.38 -4.16
C LYS A 34 6.52 15.16 -3.60
N LEU A 35 7.81 15.07 -3.83
CA LEU A 35 8.65 13.95 -3.38
C LEU A 35 8.65 13.82 -1.84
N GLU A 36 8.68 14.94 -1.12
CA GLU A 36 8.66 14.96 0.35
C GLU A 36 7.37 14.36 0.94
N THR A 37 6.21 14.73 0.37
CA THR A 37 4.92 14.20 0.79
C THR A 37 4.76 12.73 0.43
N ALA A 38 5.29 12.30 -0.72
CA ALA A 38 5.30 10.90 -1.14
C ALA A 38 6.13 10.03 -0.20
N PHE A 39 7.30 10.50 0.24
CA PHE A 39 8.16 9.79 1.18
C PHE A 39 7.51 9.66 2.57
N GLY A 40 6.96 10.75 3.11
CA GLY A 40 6.26 10.75 4.39
C GLY A 40 5.03 9.82 4.38
N MET A 41 4.25 9.87 3.29
CA MET A 41 3.09 9.00 3.09
C MET A 41 3.50 7.53 2.95
N GLY A 42 4.59 7.26 2.22
CA GLY A 42 5.15 5.91 2.08
C GLY A 42 5.55 5.30 3.43
N ALA A 43 6.26 6.07 4.26
CA ALA A 43 6.66 5.63 5.59
C ALA A 43 5.44 5.36 6.50
N ALA A 44 4.47 6.27 6.54
CA ALA A 44 3.24 6.11 7.32
C ALA A 44 2.42 4.90 6.85
N THR A 45 2.27 4.72 5.54
CA THR A 45 1.56 3.57 4.96
C THR A 45 2.28 2.26 5.27
N THR A 46 3.62 2.25 5.25
CA THR A 46 4.41 1.06 5.59
C THR A 46 4.16 0.63 7.03
N PHE A 47 4.15 1.56 7.96
CA PHE A 47 3.86 1.27 9.35
C PHE A 47 2.43 0.74 9.53
N VAL A 48 1.44 1.48 9.02
CA VAL A 48 0.02 1.10 9.14
C VAL A 48 -0.26 -0.25 8.50
N LEU A 49 0.24 -0.49 7.29
CA LEU A 49 -0.03 -1.73 6.55
C LEU A 49 0.57 -2.95 7.27
N THR A 50 1.78 -2.84 7.81
CA THR A 50 2.42 -3.92 8.54
C THR A 50 1.64 -4.26 9.82
N VAL A 51 1.26 -3.25 10.59
CA VAL A 51 0.48 -3.44 11.83
C VAL A 51 -0.92 -3.96 11.51
N ALA A 52 -1.58 -3.40 10.49
CA ALA A 52 -2.92 -3.83 10.06
C ALA A 52 -2.94 -5.28 9.59
N THR A 53 -1.93 -5.72 8.84
CA THR A 53 -1.84 -7.11 8.38
C THR A 53 -1.66 -8.08 9.55
N GLY A 54 -0.79 -7.75 10.52
CA GLY A 54 -0.61 -8.55 11.72
C GLY A 54 -1.87 -8.64 12.58
N ALA A 55 -2.54 -7.52 12.82
CA ALA A 55 -3.77 -7.48 13.60
C ALA A 55 -4.93 -8.20 12.90
N SER A 56 -5.05 -8.05 11.58
CA SER A 56 -6.07 -8.74 10.79
C SER A 56 -5.90 -10.26 10.83
N TYR A 57 -4.66 -10.75 10.80
CA TYR A 57 -4.36 -12.18 10.95
C TYR A 57 -4.80 -12.69 12.34
N VAL A 58 -4.47 -11.97 13.40
CA VAL A 58 -4.84 -12.35 14.77
C VAL A 58 -6.36 -12.41 14.90
N ILE A 59 -7.09 -11.43 14.39
CA ILE A 59 -8.56 -11.39 14.44
C ILE A 59 -9.17 -12.50 13.61
N ASP A 60 -8.66 -12.77 12.41
CA ASP A 60 -9.17 -13.87 11.57
C ASP A 60 -8.97 -15.21 12.27
N HIS A 61 -7.77 -15.47 12.79
CA HIS A 61 -7.44 -16.76 13.38
C HIS A 61 -8.09 -17.02 14.74
N TYR A 62 -8.19 -16.01 15.61
CA TYR A 62 -8.71 -16.19 16.96
C TYR A 62 -10.19 -15.84 17.14
N LEU A 63 -10.74 -15.01 16.26
CA LEU A 63 -12.13 -14.55 16.39
C LEU A 63 -13.01 -15.11 15.28
N LEU A 64 -12.64 -14.98 14.01
CA LEU A 64 -13.53 -15.36 12.91
C LEU A 64 -13.60 -16.85 12.68
N LEU A 65 -12.47 -17.56 12.69
CA LEU A 65 -12.43 -19.02 12.47
C LEU A 65 -13.21 -19.81 13.52
N PRO A 66 -13.05 -19.58 14.86
CA PRO A 66 -13.77 -20.35 15.87
C PRO A 66 -15.27 -20.11 15.87
N PHE A 67 -15.72 -18.90 15.48
CA PHE A 67 -17.14 -18.54 15.47
C PHE A 67 -17.83 -18.77 14.12
N GLY A 68 -17.11 -19.22 13.09
CA GLY A 68 -17.67 -19.48 11.75
C GLY A 68 -18.21 -18.23 11.05
N LEU A 69 -17.72 -17.05 11.40
CA LEU A 69 -18.18 -15.75 10.91
C LEU A 69 -17.37 -15.27 9.68
N GLU A 70 -16.98 -16.20 8.80
CA GLU A 70 -16.14 -15.88 7.64
C GLU A 70 -16.76 -14.85 6.70
N TYR A 71 -18.08 -14.78 6.61
CA TYR A 71 -18.76 -13.81 5.75
C TYR A 71 -18.66 -12.37 6.27
N LEU A 72 -18.41 -12.17 7.57
CA LEU A 72 -18.19 -10.87 8.20
C LEU A 72 -16.72 -10.41 8.18
N ARG A 73 -15.83 -11.20 7.56
CA ARG A 73 -14.39 -10.96 7.50
C ARG A 73 -14.03 -9.54 7.04
N THR A 74 -14.61 -9.11 5.92
CA THR A 74 -14.35 -7.79 5.36
C THR A 74 -14.76 -6.65 6.29
N LEU A 75 -15.94 -6.78 6.92
CA LEU A 75 -16.41 -5.78 7.89
C LEU A 75 -15.51 -5.71 9.12
N SER A 76 -15.12 -6.85 9.65
CA SER A 76 -14.20 -6.94 10.79
C SER A 76 -12.85 -6.31 10.50
N PHE A 77 -12.30 -6.52 9.30
CA PHE A 77 -11.03 -5.92 8.87
C PHE A 77 -11.15 -4.40 8.71
N ILE A 78 -12.23 -3.90 8.13
CA ILE A 78 -12.45 -2.45 8.00
C ILE A 78 -12.46 -1.78 9.37
N VAL A 79 -13.18 -2.33 10.35
CA VAL A 79 -13.25 -1.79 11.71
C VAL A 79 -11.88 -1.83 12.40
N THR A 80 -11.17 -2.95 12.26
CA THR A 80 -9.82 -3.12 12.83
C THR A 80 -8.83 -2.12 12.24
N ILE A 81 -8.82 -1.98 10.92
CA ILE A 81 -7.93 -1.05 10.22
C ILE A 81 -8.25 0.39 10.62
N ALA A 82 -9.53 0.76 10.70
CA ALA A 82 -9.95 2.09 11.15
C ALA A 82 -9.47 2.39 12.58
N ALA A 83 -9.58 1.45 13.50
CA ALA A 83 -9.10 1.58 14.86
C ALA A 83 -7.57 1.76 14.93
N ILE A 84 -6.81 0.96 14.17
CA ILE A 84 -5.35 1.06 14.11
C ILE A 84 -4.90 2.40 13.51
N VAL A 85 -5.54 2.85 12.44
CA VAL A 85 -5.20 4.14 11.81
C VAL A 85 -5.49 5.29 12.76
N GLN A 86 -6.61 5.28 13.48
CA GLN A 86 -6.93 6.30 14.48
C GLN A 86 -5.93 6.31 15.65
N LEU A 87 -5.51 5.13 16.13
CA LEU A 87 -4.44 5.04 17.13
C LEU A 87 -3.12 5.61 16.59
N THR A 88 -2.77 5.29 15.36
CA THR A 88 -1.56 5.80 14.70
C THR A 88 -1.62 7.32 14.54
N GLU A 89 -2.79 7.86 14.19
CA GLU A 89 -3.02 9.31 14.10
C GLU A 89 -2.78 10.02 15.43
N MET A 90 -3.35 9.49 16.52
CA MET A 90 -3.13 10.05 17.87
C MET A 90 -1.66 10.00 18.30
N VAL A 91 -0.95 8.94 17.96
CA VAL A 91 0.49 8.79 18.25
C VAL A 91 1.31 9.79 17.43
N ILE A 92 1.05 9.94 16.15
CA ILE A 92 1.76 10.90 15.27
C ILE A 92 1.50 12.34 15.72
N GLN A 93 0.27 12.67 16.08
CA GLN A 93 -0.11 13.99 16.57
C GLN A 93 0.67 14.38 17.83
N LYS A 94 0.95 13.41 18.70
CA LYS A 94 1.66 13.61 19.95
C LYS A 94 3.18 13.62 19.81
N SER A 95 3.73 12.81 18.88
CA SER A 95 5.18 12.63 18.67
C SER A 95 5.79 13.67 17.72
N SER A 96 5.07 14.10 16.70
CA SER A 96 5.59 14.98 15.65
C SER A 96 4.49 15.89 15.11
N PRO A 97 4.23 17.05 15.73
CA PRO A 97 3.19 17.98 15.25
C PRO A 97 3.48 18.52 13.84
N LEU A 98 4.76 18.61 13.44
CA LEU A 98 5.16 19.01 12.10
C LEU A 98 4.76 17.97 11.05
N LEU A 99 4.96 16.69 11.35
CA LEU A 99 4.57 15.58 10.49
C LEU A 99 3.04 15.47 10.39
N HIS A 100 2.34 15.73 11.51
CA HIS A 100 0.88 15.79 11.53
C HIS A 100 0.33 16.92 10.65
N GLN A 101 0.98 18.08 10.63
CA GLN A 101 0.57 19.22 9.81
C GLN A 101 0.70 18.94 8.30
N VAL A 102 1.72 18.17 7.91
CA VAL A 102 1.94 17.76 6.50
C VAL A 102 1.06 16.57 6.10
N LEU A 103 0.94 15.57 6.98
CA LEU A 103 0.17 14.34 6.72
C LEU A 103 -1.31 14.43 7.12
N GLY A 104 -1.71 15.38 7.96
CA GLY A 104 -3.05 15.43 8.55
C GLY A 104 -4.19 15.47 7.51
N ILE A 105 -3.97 16.15 6.38
CA ILE A 105 -4.93 16.20 5.27
C ILE A 105 -4.99 14.85 4.54
N TYR A 106 -3.92 14.04 4.58
CA TYR A 106 -3.80 12.76 3.88
C TYR A 106 -4.10 11.54 4.76
N LEU A 107 -4.28 11.71 6.06
CA LEU A 107 -4.63 10.63 6.99
C LEU A 107 -5.93 9.89 6.61
N PRO A 108 -7.01 10.59 6.22
CA PRO A 108 -8.21 9.91 5.72
C PRO A 108 -7.93 9.04 4.48
N LEU A 109 -6.97 9.42 3.64
CA LEU A 109 -6.56 8.62 2.50
C LEU A 109 -5.84 7.32 2.89
N ILE A 110 -5.21 7.26 4.07
CA ILE A 110 -4.62 6.02 4.59
C ILE A 110 -5.72 5.09 5.10
N THR A 111 -6.71 5.62 5.82
CA THR A 111 -7.82 4.83 6.38
C THR A 111 -8.69 4.21 5.28
N THR A 112 -8.98 4.97 4.22
CA THR A 112 -9.80 4.52 3.08
C THR A 112 -8.96 3.87 1.97
N ASN A 113 -7.70 3.59 2.22
CA ASN A 113 -6.79 3.00 1.23
C ASN A 113 -7.16 1.54 0.96
N CYS A 114 -7.56 1.26 -0.27
CA CYS A 114 -7.91 -0.10 -0.71
C CYS A 114 -6.72 -1.08 -0.64
N ALA A 115 -5.47 -0.61 -0.66
CA ALA A 115 -4.30 -1.48 -0.46
C ALA A 115 -4.22 -1.98 0.99
N VAL A 116 -4.56 -1.12 1.97
CA VAL A 116 -4.51 -1.49 3.40
C VAL A 116 -5.56 -2.57 3.73
N LEU A 117 -6.69 -2.59 3.04
CA LEU A 117 -7.69 -3.65 3.14
C LEU A 117 -7.34 -4.86 2.26
N GLY A 118 -6.84 -4.62 1.05
CA GLY A 118 -6.60 -5.67 0.07
C GLY A 118 -5.46 -6.61 0.45
N VAL A 119 -4.38 -6.10 1.06
CA VAL A 119 -3.22 -6.92 1.46
C VAL A 119 -3.58 -7.96 2.52
N PRO A 120 -4.28 -7.65 3.63
CA PRO A 120 -4.77 -8.67 4.55
C PRO A 120 -5.68 -9.72 3.91
N LEU A 121 -6.56 -9.31 3.00
CA LEU A 121 -7.44 -10.25 2.28
C LEU A 121 -6.66 -11.19 1.38
N LEU A 122 -5.68 -10.68 0.63
CA LEU A 122 -4.78 -11.49 -0.19
C LEU A 122 -3.95 -12.47 0.64
N ASN A 123 -3.54 -12.03 1.82
CA ASN A 123 -2.76 -12.82 2.75
C ASN A 123 -3.51 -14.06 3.23
N ILE A 124 -4.79 -13.90 3.59
CA ILE A 124 -5.65 -15.02 3.98
C ILE A 124 -5.95 -15.92 2.78
N ALA A 125 -6.17 -15.35 1.60
CA ALA A 125 -6.39 -16.13 0.38
C ALA A 125 -5.20 -17.04 0.06
N ASN A 126 -3.99 -16.59 0.34
CA ASN A 126 -2.75 -17.36 0.16
C ASN A 126 -2.44 -18.31 1.33
N LYS A 127 -3.24 -18.30 2.41
CA LYS A 127 -3.06 -19.13 3.61
C LYS A 127 -1.68 -19.00 4.26
N HIS A 128 -1.14 -17.80 4.29
CA HIS A 128 0.15 -17.52 4.92
C HIS A 128 0.07 -17.72 6.44
N ASP A 129 1.17 -18.19 7.02
CA ASP A 129 1.36 -18.24 8.47
C ASP A 129 1.57 -16.83 9.05
N PHE A 130 1.55 -16.66 10.37
CA PHE A 130 1.67 -15.36 11.03
C PHE A 130 2.93 -14.59 10.61
N VAL A 131 4.09 -15.26 10.58
CA VAL A 131 5.36 -14.66 10.20
C VAL A 131 5.38 -14.30 8.71
N GLU A 132 4.87 -15.18 7.86
CA GLU A 132 4.73 -14.94 6.42
C GLU A 132 3.78 -13.79 6.14
N SER A 133 2.69 -13.71 6.89
CA SER A 133 1.71 -12.61 6.86
C SER A 133 2.36 -11.27 7.13
N LEU A 134 3.15 -11.19 8.17
CA LEU A 134 3.84 -9.95 8.55
C LEU A 134 4.89 -9.55 7.50
N LEU A 135 5.64 -10.50 6.99
CA LEU A 135 6.64 -10.27 5.95
C LEU A 135 6.01 -9.87 4.62
N PHE A 136 4.89 -10.50 4.24
CA PHE A 136 4.14 -10.14 3.06
C PHE A 136 3.53 -8.73 3.18
N GLY A 137 2.98 -8.39 4.35
CA GLY A 137 2.48 -7.04 4.64
C GLY A 137 3.57 -5.98 4.55
N ALA A 138 4.71 -6.22 5.19
CA ALA A 138 5.87 -5.32 5.13
C ALA A 138 6.45 -5.21 3.71
N GLY A 139 6.60 -6.32 3.00
CA GLY A 139 7.05 -6.34 1.60
C GLY A 139 6.11 -5.56 0.68
N SER A 140 4.80 -5.79 0.78
CA SER A 140 3.79 -5.06 0.01
C SER A 140 3.82 -3.55 0.29
N ALA A 141 4.03 -3.17 1.55
CA ALA A 141 4.13 -1.78 1.96
C ALA A 141 5.38 -1.09 1.44
N LEU A 142 6.52 -1.78 1.47
CA LEU A 142 7.77 -1.30 0.87
C LEU A 142 7.63 -1.15 -0.65
N GLY A 143 6.99 -2.13 -1.31
CA GLY A 143 6.67 -2.06 -2.73
C GLY A 143 5.76 -0.88 -3.08
N PHE A 144 4.74 -0.63 -2.26
CA PHE A 144 3.88 0.55 -2.38
C PHE A 144 4.68 1.85 -2.27
N SER A 145 5.52 1.98 -1.25
CA SER A 145 6.33 3.17 -1.00
C SER A 145 7.33 3.43 -2.12
N LEU A 146 7.99 2.38 -2.61
CA LEU A 146 8.94 2.46 -3.72
C LEU A 146 8.25 2.98 -4.99
N VAL A 147 7.13 2.41 -5.36
CA VAL A 147 6.37 2.81 -6.56
C VAL A 147 5.84 4.24 -6.41
N LEU A 148 5.38 4.62 -5.22
CA LEU A 148 4.90 5.98 -4.93
C LEU A 148 6.00 7.02 -5.12
N VAL A 149 7.21 6.76 -4.61
CA VAL A 149 8.37 7.65 -4.75
C VAL A 149 8.85 7.73 -6.20
N LEU A 150 8.94 6.60 -6.90
CA LEU A 150 9.29 6.58 -8.32
C LEU A 150 8.29 7.38 -9.17
N PHE A 151 7.01 7.20 -8.91
CA PHE A 151 5.97 7.93 -9.63
C PHE A 151 5.99 9.42 -9.33
N ALA A 152 6.24 9.82 -8.07
CA ALA A 152 6.40 11.22 -7.71
C ALA A 152 7.58 11.86 -8.45
N GLY A 153 8.72 11.17 -8.56
CA GLY A 153 9.88 11.65 -9.32
C GLY A 153 9.63 11.78 -10.82
N ILE A 154 8.89 10.84 -11.42
CA ILE A 154 8.50 10.92 -12.83
C ILE A 154 7.53 12.08 -13.05
N ARG A 155 6.55 12.24 -12.16
CA ARG A 155 5.54 13.30 -12.25
C ARG A 155 6.14 14.68 -12.14
N GLU A 156 7.10 14.89 -11.25
CA GLU A 156 7.82 16.15 -11.11
C GLU A 156 8.57 16.52 -12.40
N ARG A 157 9.16 15.53 -13.10
CA ARG A 157 9.79 15.74 -14.40
C ARG A 157 8.78 16.06 -15.52
N VAL A 158 7.64 15.38 -15.52
CA VAL A 158 6.59 15.55 -16.55
C VAL A 158 5.89 16.91 -16.37
N GLU A 159 5.76 17.42 -15.14
CA GLU A 159 5.20 18.76 -14.90
C GLU A 159 6.09 19.88 -15.47
N GLY A 160 7.40 19.66 -15.59
CA GLY A 160 8.35 20.57 -16.24
C GLY A 160 8.44 20.44 -17.77
N ALA A 161 7.77 19.47 -18.38
CA ALA A 161 7.79 19.23 -19.82
C ALA A 161 6.64 19.96 -20.54
N ASP A 162 6.82 20.26 -21.84
CA ASP A 162 5.79 20.86 -22.70
C ASP A 162 4.69 19.84 -23.05
N VAL A 163 3.78 19.65 -22.09
CA VAL A 163 2.62 18.76 -22.26
C VAL A 163 1.46 19.56 -22.87
N PRO A 164 0.79 19.05 -23.93
CA PRO A 164 -0.41 19.67 -24.50
C PRO A 164 -1.46 19.91 -23.42
N ILE A 165 -2.16 21.06 -23.51
CA ILE A 165 -3.14 21.53 -22.50
C ILE A 165 -4.19 20.47 -22.17
N TYR A 166 -4.63 19.66 -23.13
CA TYR A 166 -5.64 18.61 -22.94
C TYR A 166 -5.17 17.42 -22.09
N PHE A 167 -3.87 17.17 -22.01
CA PHE A 167 -3.28 16.07 -21.24
C PHE A 167 -2.68 16.53 -19.91
N ARG A 168 -2.67 17.83 -19.63
CA ARG A 168 -2.05 18.40 -18.45
C ARG A 168 -2.78 17.98 -17.16
N GLY A 169 -2.04 17.58 -16.14
CA GLY A 169 -2.57 17.25 -14.80
C GLY A 169 -2.82 15.76 -14.60
N THR A 170 -4.05 15.39 -14.27
CA THR A 170 -4.40 14.00 -13.91
C THR A 170 -4.33 13.04 -15.10
N ALA A 171 -4.62 13.50 -16.31
CA ALA A 171 -4.61 12.65 -17.49
C ALA A 171 -3.22 12.08 -17.80
N ILE A 172 -2.20 12.92 -17.81
CA ILE A 172 -0.81 12.46 -18.05
C ILE A 172 -0.32 11.55 -16.90
N ALA A 173 -0.73 11.83 -15.67
CA ALA A 173 -0.40 11.00 -14.52
C ALA A 173 -0.99 9.58 -14.65
N MET A 174 -2.22 9.44 -15.14
CA MET A 174 -2.84 8.14 -15.41
C MET A 174 -2.12 7.37 -16.53
N VAL A 175 -1.75 8.06 -17.61
CA VAL A 175 -0.98 7.45 -18.71
C VAL A 175 0.38 6.98 -18.21
N THR A 176 1.07 7.78 -17.41
CA THR A 176 2.37 7.43 -16.82
C THR A 176 2.25 6.23 -15.87
N ALA A 177 1.20 6.18 -15.05
CA ALA A 177 0.92 5.05 -14.16
C ALA A 177 0.66 3.76 -14.97
N GLY A 178 -0.08 3.85 -16.07
CA GLY A 178 -0.31 2.73 -16.98
C GLY A 178 0.98 2.21 -17.62
N LEU A 179 1.85 3.10 -18.09
CA LEU A 179 3.15 2.74 -18.63
C LEU A 179 4.07 2.09 -17.58
N MET A 180 4.07 2.60 -16.35
CA MET A 180 4.78 1.96 -15.23
C MET A 180 4.23 0.56 -14.95
N SER A 181 2.92 0.38 -14.95
CA SER A 181 2.30 -0.93 -14.74
C SER A 181 2.73 -1.93 -15.82
N LEU A 182 2.75 -1.53 -17.09
CA LEU A 182 3.26 -2.36 -18.19
C LEU A 182 4.75 -2.73 -18.02
N ALA A 183 5.57 -1.78 -17.60
CA ALA A 183 6.98 -2.04 -17.34
C ALA A 183 7.18 -3.06 -16.20
N PHE A 184 6.41 -2.95 -15.12
CA PHE A 184 6.46 -3.90 -14.00
C PHE A 184 5.86 -5.28 -14.33
N MET A 185 4.91 -5.36 -15.26
CA MET A 185 4.42 -6.65 -15.76
C MET A 185 5.51 -7.48 -16.44
N GLY A 186 6.58 -6.85 -16.96
CA GLY A 186 7.75 -7.56 -17.44
C GLY A 186 8.45 -8.42 -16.38
N PHE A 187 8.35 -8.02 -15.10
CA PHE A 187 8.89 -8.83 -13.99
C PHE A 187 7.97 -10.00 -13.58
N ALA A 188 6.69 -9.98 -13.96
CA ALA A 188 5.75 -11.08 -13.65
C ALA A 188 6.12 -12.41 -14.35
N GLY A 189 6.97 -12.37 -15.39
CA GLY A 189 7.52 -13.57 -16.02
C GLY A 189 8.49 -14.37 -15.14
N LEU A 190 9.04 -13.75 -14.10
CA LEU A 190 9.95 -14.40 -13.15
C LEU A 190 9.24 -15.36 -12.19
N ASP A 191 7.94 -15.18 -11.98
CA ASP A 191 7.13 -16.01 -11.08
C ASP A 191 6.71 -17.36 -11.72
N ARG A 192 6.89 -17.52 -13.03
CA ARG A 192 6.54 -18.73 -13.78
C ARG A 192 7.60 -19.86 -13.66
N TYR A 193 8.73 -19.59 -13.04
CA TYR A 193 9.82 -20.55 -12.88
C TYR A 193 9.85 -21.20 -11.47
N GLN A 194 8.81 -20.99 -10.66
CA GLN A 194 8.53 -21.74 -9.43
C GLN A 194 7.29 -22.62 -9.64
#